data_faa0207db5f05ff85df7af1a9b2bf53b
#
_entry.id   faa0207db5f05ff85df7af1a9b2bf53b
#
_cell.length_a   1.000
_cell.length_b   1.000
_cell.length_c   1.000
_cell.angle_alpha   90.00
_cell.angle_beta   90.00
_cell.angle_gamma   90.00
#
_symmetry.space_group_name_H-M   'P 1'
#
loop_
_entity.id
_entity.type
_entity.pdbx_description
1 polymer ?
#
loop_
_entity_poly.entity_id
_entity_poly.type
_entity_poly.pdbx_seq_one_letter_code
_entity_poly.pdbx_strand_id
1 'polypeptide(L)'
;MITLHFCEYNRFNQDYDTIFRPGGSGDYLFLLLKTPMKIYLQDELIITKENACLLFTPQTPQHYQAVKRFCNSYLHFSSDLSPARQYGFPENEIFYPSNPAEIDSFIRSIQMEYFSLAEYRDEYIHCLISQMFISISRDLLHRADRKEDGENLYLLFQNLRLKMLSNCQEEWTIERLCQEVNLEKSQFYVYYH
;
A
#
# COMPACT_ATOMS: atom_id res chain seq x y z
N MET A 1 -0.73 7.10 18.52
CA MET A 1 -0.20 8.11 17.56
C MET A 1 1.00 7.53 16.84
N ILE A 2 1.26 7.90 15.58
CA ILE A 2 2.48 7.50 14.85
C ILE A 2 3.47 8.65 14.96
N THR A 3 4.72 8.34 15.36
CA THR A 3 5.81 9.31 15.44
C THR A 3 6.92 8.90 14.48
N LEU A 4 7.19 9.74 13.48
CA LEU A 4 8.27 9.51 12.51
C LEU A 4 9.62 9.83 13.15
N HIS A 5 10.59 8.92 13.01
CA HIS A 5 11.96 9.12 13.49
C HIS A 5 12.89 9.56 12.37
N PHE A 6 12.76 8.89 11.22
CA PHE A 6 13.57 9.16 10.05
C PHE A 6 12.90 8.64 8.78
N CYS A 7 13.14 9.30 7.65
CA CYS A 7 12.65 8.86 6.35
C CYS A 7 13.60 9.26 5.22
N GLU A 8 13.61 8.48 4.18
CA GLU A 8 14.25 8.85 2.91
C GLU A 8 13.39 8.40 1.72
N TYR A 9 13.23 9.31 0.79
CA TYR A 9 12.64 9.08 -0.51
C TYR A 9 13.74 8.86 -1.55
N ASN A 10 13.61 7.79 -2.36
CA ASN A 10 14.59 7.46 -3.40
C ASN A 10 16.04 7.36 -2.89
N ARG A 11 16.24 6.65 -1.79
CA ARG A 11 17.60 6.35 -1.31
C ARG A 11 18.32 5.40 -2.25
N PHE A 12 19.51 5.80 -2.66
CA PHE A 12 20.45 4.97 -3.41
C PHE A 12 21.62 4.61 -2.54
N ASN A 13 21.94 3.34 -2.45
CA ASN A 13 23.20 2.83 -1.89
C ASN A 13 24.09 2.30 -3.02
N GLN A 14 25.27 1.77 -2.68
CA GLN A 14 26.12 1.10 -3.65
C GLN A 14 25.42 -0.12 -4.26
N ASP A 15 25.80 -0.46 -5.50
CA ASP A 15 25.32 -1.68 -6.13
C ASP A 15 25.70 -2.90 -5.28
N TYR A 16 24.81 -3.88 -5.16
CA TYR A 16 24.94 -5.08 -4.34
C TYR A 16 25.05 -4.84 -2.82
N ASP A 17 24.80 -3.63 -2.34
CA ASP A 17 24.84 -3.31 -0.92
C ASP A 17 23.88 -4.17 -0.08
N THR A 18 24.26 -4.39 1.17
CA THR A 18 23.54 -5.25 2.11
C THR A 18 23.24 -4.49 3.40
N ILE A 19 22.00 -4.56 3.82
CA ILE A 19 21.57 -4.14 5.16
C ILE A 19 21.43 -5.38 6.02
N PHE A 20 22.16 -5.40 7.14
CA PHE A 20 22.09 -6.49 8.11
C PHE A 20 21.98 -5.94 9.53
N ARG A 21 20.81 -6.15 10.15
CA ARG A 21 20.49 -5.76 11.51
C ARG A 21 19.86 -6.95 12.24
N PRO A 22 20.63 -7.81 12.89
CA PRO A 22 20.14 -9.07 13.49
C PRO A 22 19.16 -8.85 14.65
N GLY A 23 19.18 -7.70 15.31
CA GLY A 23 18.25 -7.33 16.39
C GLY A 23 17.09 -6.42 15.93
N GLY A 24 16.91 -6.23 14.64
CA GLY A 24 15.96 -5.24 14.11
C GLY A 24 16.49 -3.80 14.21
N SER A 25 15.63 -2.82 13.97
CA SER A 25 15.96 -1.38 14.06
C SER A 25 15.53 -0.74 15.40
N GLY A 26 14.76 -1.46 16.22
CA GLY A 26 14.20 -0.93 17.47
C GLY A 26 12.91 -0.13 17.28
N ASP A 27 12.51 0.12 16.04
CA ASP A 27 11.30 0.80 15.61
C ASP A 27 10.66 0.08 14.41
N TYR A 28 9.49 0.51 13.98
CA TYR A 28 8.90 0.03 12.73
C TYR A 28 9.68 0.59 11.54
N LEU A 29 9.98 -0.29 10.56
CA LEU A 29 10.58 0.10 9.29
C LEU A 29 9.66 -0.28 8.13
N PHE A 30 9.05 0.71 7.51
CA PHE A 30 8.33 0.53 6.26
C PHE A 30 9.28 0.75 5.08
N LEU A 31 9.30 -0.21 4.15
CA LEU A 31 10.11 -0.17 2.92
C LEU A 31 9.21 -0.20 1.69
N LEU A 32 9.52 0.65 0.71
CA LEU A 32 9.13 0.51 -0.69
C LEU A 32 10.40 0.22 -1.50
N LEU A 33 10.58 -1.01 -1.93
CA LEU A 33 11.74 -1.49 -2.66
C LEU A 33 11.57 -1.21 -4.15
N LYS A 34 12.26 -0.20 -4.68
CA LYS A 34 12.14 0.21 -6.07
C LYS A 34 12.90 -0.66 -7.05
N THR A 35 13.85 -1.43 -6.55
CA THR A 35 14.65 -2.38 -7.31
C THR A 35 14.57 -3.76 -6.67
N PRO A 36 14.80 -4.85 -7.41
CA PRO A 36 14.78 -6.20 -6.86
C PRO A 36 15.80 -6.39 -5.73
N MET A 37 15.34 -6.99 -4.63
CA MET A 37 16.16 -7.30 -3.45
C MET A 37 16.09 -8.77 -3.11
N LYS A 38 17.17 -9.29 -2.54
CA LYS A 38 17.21 -10.56 -1.82
C LYS A 38 16.85 -10.25 -0.38
N ILE A 39 15.79 -10.84 0.14
CA ILE A 39 15.35 -10.62 1.52
C ILE A 39 15.36 -11.95 2.25
N TYR A 40 15.94 -11.98 3.43
CA TYR A 40 15.93 -13.14 4.32
C TYR A 40 14.84 -12.90 5.38
N LEU A 41 13.76 -13.66 5.30
CA LEU A 41 12.63 -13.64 6.23
C LEU A 41 12.36 -15.05 6.72
N GLN A 42 12.27 -15.24 8.05
CA GLN A 42 11.92 -16.53 8.67
C GLN A 42 12.74 -17.70 8.12
N ASP A 43 14.05 -17.48 7.96
CA ASP A 43 15.04 -18.43 7.41
C ASP A 43 14.86 -18.76 5.90
N GLU A 44 13.99 -18.04 5.22
CA GLU A 44 13.80 -18.16 3.77
C GLU A 44 14.45 -16.99 3.01
N LEU A 45 15.09 -17.32 1.87
CA LEU A 45 15.57 -16.32 0.92
C LEU A 45 14.50 -16.05 -0.14
N ILE A 46 14.00 -14.82 -0.16
CA ILE A 46 13.01 -14.36 -1.14
C ILE A 46 13.66 -13.32 -2.05
N ILE A 47 13.52 -13.47 -3.36
CA ILE A 47 13.92 -12.44 -4.34
C ILE A 47 12.68 -11.66 -4.74
N THR A 48 12.68 -10.35 -4.41
CA THR A 48 11.53 -9.49 -4.74
C THR A 48 11.57 -9.04 -6.19
N LYS A 49 10.39 -8.67 -6.69
CA LYS A 49 10.26 -7.81 -7.87
C LYS A 49 10.39 -6.34 -7.45
N GLU A 50 10.44 -5.46 -8.43
CA GLU A 50 10.32 -4.02 -8.20
C GLU A 50 9.00 -3.66 -7.51
N ASN A 51 9.01 -2.60 -6.73
CA ASN A 51 7.86 -2.07 -5.99
C ASN A 51 7.27 -3.02 -4.93
N ALA A 52 8.08 -3.93 -4.41
CA ALA A 52 7.72 -4.69 -3.22
C ALA A 52 7.66 -3.77 -1.99
N CYS A 53 6.67 -3.97 -1.15
CA CYS A 53 6.57 -3.34 0.15
C CYS A 53 6.77 -4.34 1.28
N LEU A 54 7.30 -3.87 2.41
CA LEU A 54 7.52 -4.66 3.60
C LEU A 54 7.47 -3.74 4.83
N LEU A 55 6.77 -4.17 5.87
CA LEU A 55 6.80 -3.53 7.18
C LEU A 55 7.51 -4.45 8.18
N PHE A 56 8.73 -4.10 8.55
CA PHE A 56 9.42 -4.76 9.66
C PHE A 56 8.92 -4.24 11.00
N THR A 57 8.64 -5.15 11.94
CA THR A 57 8.38 -4.81 13.33
C THR A 57 9.68 -4.52 14.08
N PRO A 58 9.66 -3.80 15.22
CA PRO A 58 10.86 -3.26 15.87
C PRO A 58 11.99 -4.26 16.15
N GLN A 59 11.65 -5.49 16.50
CA GLN A 59 12.62 -6.52 16.90
C GLN A 59 12.87 -7.57 15.82
N THR A 60 12.24 -7.44 14.65
CA THR A 60 12.42 -8.39 13.56
C THR A 60 13.79 -8.20 12.92
N PRO A 61 14.61 -9.26 12.81
CA PRO A 61 15.85 -9.20 12.08
C PRO A 61 15.67 -8.66 10.66
N GLN A 62 16.54 -7.74 10.27
CA GLN A 62 16.52 -7.15 8.95
C GLN A 62 17.76 -7.60 8.18
N HIS A 63 17.53 -8.40 7.14
CA HIS A 63 18.61 -8.82 6.25
C HIS A 63 18.10 -8.75 4.81
N TYR A 64 18.55 -7.73 4.09
CA TYR A 64 18.22 -7.57 2.69
C TYR A 64 19.39 -7.00 1.88
N GLN A 65 19.54 -7.49 0.66
CA GLN A 65 20.64 -7.16 -0.25
C GLN A 65 20.10 -6.82 -1.62
N ALA A 66 20.63 -5.80 -2.27
CA ALA A 66 20.31 -5.53 -3.66
C ALA A 66 20.75 -6.67 -4.58
N VAL A 67 19.88 -7.08 -5.51
CA VAL A 67 20.26 -8.04 -6.56
C VAL A 67 21.33 -7.42 -7.46
N LYS A 68 21.20 -6.13 -7.77
CA LYS A 68 22.17 -5.32 -8.48
C LYS A 68 22.15 -3.89 -7.94
N ARG A 69 21.21 -3.06 -8.40
CA ARG A 69 21.05 -1.67 -7.97
C ARG A 69 20.28 -1.62 -6.66
N PHE A 70 20.72 -0.78 -5.75
CA PHE A 70 20.02 -0.53 -4.49
C PHE A 70 19.26 0.79 -4.57
N CYS A 71 17.92 0.70 -4.64
CA CYS A 71 17.04 1.86 -4.55
C CYS A 71 15.80 1.51 -3.75
N ASN A 72 15.53 2.29 -2.71
CA ASN A 72 14.33 2.17 -1.89
C ASN A 72 13.85 3.53 -1.38
N SER A 73 12.61 3.58 -0.94
CA SER A 73 12.08 4.65 -0.08
C SER A 73 11.65 4.03 1.24
N TYR A 74 11.82 4.73 2.37
CA TYR A 74 11.54 4.13 3.67
C TYR A 74 11.16 5.13 4.75
N LEU A 75 10.47 4.61 5.78
CA LEU A 75 10.07 5.31 6.99
C LEU A 75 10.46 4.49 8.21
N HIS A 76 11.20 5.10 9.14
CA HIS A 76 11.39 4.62 10.50
C HIS A 76 10.45 5.37 11.44
N PHE A 77 9.61 4.65 12.20
CA PHE A 77 8.61 5.28 13.06
C PHE A 77 8.26 4.40 14.27
N SER A 78 7.71 5.03 15.31
CA SER A 78 7.03 4.34 16.41
C SER A 78 5.53 4.55 16.34
N SER A 79 4.76 3.62 16.92
CA SER A 79 3.31 3.68 16.99
C SER A 79 2.81 3.07 18.29
N ASP A 80 1.79 3.68 18.89
CA ASP A 80 1.16 3.18 20.12
C ASP A 80 0.41 1.85 19.89
N LEU A 81 -0.08 1.64 18.67
CA LEU A 81 -0.71 0.40 18.23
C LEU A 81 0.05 -0.18 17.04
N SER A 82 0.13 -1.51 16.96
CA SER A 82 0.67 -2.17 15.78
C SER A 82 -0.09 -1.72 14.53
N PRO A 83 0.62 -1.34 13.44
CA PRO A 83 -0.03 -1.01 12.17
C PRO A 83 -0.90 -2.14 11.63
N ALA A 84 -0.52 -3.40 11.83
CA ALA A 84 -1.37 -4.54 11.47
C ALA A 84 -2.71 -4.54 12.20
N ARG A 85 -2.72 -4.21 13.49
CA ARG A 85 -3.96 -4.11 14.29
C ARG A 85 -4.81 -2.90 13.90
N GLN A 86 -4.15 -1.78 13.60
CA GLN A 86 -4.85 -0.53 13.34
C GLN A 86 -5.38 -0.45 11.91
N TYR A 87 -4.63 -0.97 10.95
CA TYR A 87 -4.90 -0.81 9.52
C TYR A 87 -5.10 -2.14 8.78
N GLY A 88 -4.82 -3.30 9.41
CA GLY A 88 -5.11 -4.63 8.86
C GLY A 88 -4.20 -5.05 7.71
N PHE A 89 -2.94 -4.57 7.65
CA PHE A 89 -2.01 -5.04 6.63
C PHE A 89 -0.83 -5.84 7.22
N PRO A 90 -0.14 -6.67 6.40
CA PRO A 90 0.83 -7.63 6.90
C PRO A 90 2.07 -6.97 7.51
N GLU A 91 2.56 -7.53 8.62
CA GLU A 91 3.86 -7.22 9.22
C GLU A 91 4.83 -8.37 8.95
N ASN A 92 6.09 -8.06 8.64
CA ASN A 92 7.15 -9.02 8.33
C ASN A 92 6.83 -9.95 7.15
N GLU A 93 6.03 -9.46 6.22
CA GLU A 93 5.65 -10.14 5.00
C GLU A 93 5.81 -9.21 3.79
N ILE A 94 6.20 -9.78 2.64
CA ILE A 94 6.35 -9.02 1.40
C ILE A 94 4.98 -8.92 0.72
N PHE A 95 4.61 -7.72 0.35
CA PHE A 95 3.41 -7.48 -0.44
C PHE A 95 3.68 -6.49 -1.59
N TYR A 96 2.77 -6.47 -2.56
CA TYR A 96 2.89 -5.62 -3.74
C TYR A 96 1.63 -4.76 -3.86
N PRO A 97 1.71 -3.43 -3.70
CA PRO A 97 0.55 -2.56 -3.88
C PRO A 97 0.15 -2.48 -5.36
N SER A 98 -1.15 -2.27 -5.64
CA SER A 98 -1.64 -2.06 -7.01
C SER A 98 -1.13 -0.74 -7.59
N ASN A 99 -0.96 0.28 -6.74
CA ASN A 99 -0.48 1.60 -7.13
C ASN A 99 0.76 2.01 -6.31
N PRO A 100 1.96 1.48 -6.65
CA PRO A 100 3.19 1.83 -5.94
C PRO A 100 3.57 3.30 -6.08
N ALA A 101 3.14 3.98 -7.14
CA ALA A 101 3.41 5.40 -7.36
C ALA A 101 2.68 6.29 -6.33
N GLU A 102 1.52 5.89 -5.85
CA GLU A 102 0.80 6.58 -4.80
C GLU A 102 1.56 6.51 -3.47
N ILE A 103 2.03 5.31 -3.10
CA ILE A 103 2.84 5.12 -1.88
C ILE A 103 4.12 5.95 -1.95
N ASP A 104 4.77 5.95 -3.10
CA ASP A 104 5.97 6.74 -3.35
C ASP A 104 5.71 8.25 -3.20
N SER A 105 4.56 8.72 -3.68
CA SER A 105 4.12 10.10 -3.50
C SER A 105 3.89 10.47 -2.03
N PHE A 106 3.30 9.57 -1.23
CA PHE A 106 3.17 9.77 0.21
C PHE A 106 4.53 9.88 0.89
N ILE A 107 5.47 8.96 0.62
CA ILE A 107 6.80 8.98 1.24
C ILE A 107 7.55 10.27 0.86
N ARG A 108 7.44 10.72 -0.39
CA ARG A 108 7.99 12.00 -0.82
C ARG A 108 7.41 13.17 -0.03
N SER A 109 6.10 13.22 0.14
CA SER A 109 5.41 14.28 0.89
C SER A 109 5.80 14.26 2.37
N ILE A 110 5.91 13.06 2.96
CA ILE A 110 6.37 12.86 4.34
C ILE A 110 7.82 13.37 4.50
N GLN A 111 8.71 13.06 3.56
CA GLN A 111 10.08 13.57 3.62
C GLN A 111 10.15 15.09 3.48
N MET A 112 9.37 15.69 2.59
CA MET A 112 9.31 17.15 2.46
C MET A 112 8.86 17.79 3.77
N GLU A 113 7.83 17.24 4.42
CA GLU A 113 7.33 17.73 5.68
C GLU A 113 8.33 17.50 6.83
N TYR A 114 9.02 16.35 6.85
CA TYR A 114 10.03 16.03 7.86
C TYR A 114 11.15 17.07 7.94
N PHE A 115 11.53 17.66 6.81
CA PHE A 115 12.52 18.75 6.75
C PHE A 115 11.91 20.15 6.84
N SER A 116 10.58 20.26 6.97
CA SER A 116 9.93 21.56 7.14
C SER A 116 10.08 22.09 8.57
N LEU A 117 9.92 23.40 8.73
CA LEU A 117 9.82 24.07 10.03
C LEU A 117 8.37 24.55 10.27
N ALA A 118 7.39 23.96 9.59
CA ALA A 118 6.00 24.37 9.67
C ALA A 118 5.39 24.02 11.04
N GLU A 119 4.43 24.83 11.49
CA GLU A 119 3.60 24.49 12.64
C GLU A 119 2.80 23.21 12.35
N TYR A 120 2.52 22.42 13.39
CA TYR A 120 1.79 21.14 13.28
C TYR A 120 2.47 20.09 12.36
N ARG A 121 3.78 20.20 12.16
CA ARG A 121 4.57 19.27 11.32
C ARG A 121 4.35 17.82 11.71
N ASP A 122 4.45 17.49 12.98
CA ASP A 122 4.39 16.10 13.45
C ASP A 122 2.98 15.52 13.33
N GLU A 123 1.94 16.34 13.57
CA GLU A 123 0.55 15.98 13.35
C GLU A 123 0.27 15.75 11.86
N TYR A 124 0.82 16.61 11.01
CA TYR A 124 0.64 16.48 9.57
C TYR A 124 1.34 15.23 9.01
N ILE A 125 2.56 14.94 9.47
CA ILE A 125 3.27 13.70 9.17
C ILE A 125 2.45 12.48 9.62
N HIS A 126 1.91 12.51 10.84
CA HIS A 126 1.02 11.44 11.32
C HIS A 126 -0.18 11.23 10.40
N CYS A 127 -0.83 12.29 9.94
CA CYS A 127 -1.93 12.21 8.99
C CYS A 127 -1.49 11.59 7.65
N LEU A 128 -0.35 11.99 7.09
CA LEU A 128 0.18 11.46 5.83
C LEU A 128 0.50 9.95 5.92
N ILE A 129 1.15 9.52 7.01
CA ILE A 129 1.45 8.10 7.24
C ILE A 129 0.15 7.30 7.40
N SER A 130 -0.81 7.84 8.16
CA SER A 130 -2.12 7.20 8.36
C SER A 130 -2.88 7.05 7.04
N GLN A 131 -2.90 8.08 6.19
CA GLN A 131 -3.52 8.03 4.86
C GLN A 131 -2.84 6.98 3.97
N MET A 132 -1.51 6.94 3.95
CA MET A 132 -0.75 5.93 3.21
C MET A 132 -1.12 4.51 3.65
N PHE A 133 -1.18 4.26 4.97
CA PHE A 133 -1.54 2.94 5.50
C PHE A 133 -2.98 2.56 5.22
N ILE A 134 -3.92 3.51 5.29
CA ILE A 134 -5.32 3.29 4.89
C ILE A 134 -5.40 2.94 3.40
N SER A 135 -4.65 3.64 2.53
CA SER A 135 -4.62 3.34 1.10
C SER A 135 -4.11 1.93 0.82
N ILE A 136 -2.99 1.53 1.46
CA ILE A 136 -2.44 0.17 1.36
C ILE A 136 -3.46 -0.88 1.84
N SER A 137 -4.06 -0.66 3.01
CA SER A 137 -5.05 -1.57 3.58
C SER A 137 -6.24 -1.79 2.66
N ARG A 138 -6.79 -0.71 2.12
CA ARG A 138 -7.90 -0.77 1.16
C ARG A 138 -7.54 -1.54 -0.11
N ASP A 139 -6.33 -1.31 -0.66
CA ASP A 139 -5.85 -2.04 -1.83
C ASP A 139 -5.75 -3.55 -1.55
N LEU A 140 -5.19 -3.94 -0.40
CA LEU A 140 -5.04 -5.34 -0.03
C LEU A 140 -6.38 -6.03 0.24
N LEU A 141 -7.32 -5.36 0.91
CA LEU A 141 -8.67 -5.86 1.15
C LEU A 141 -9.42 -6.08 -0.17
N HIS A 142 -9.41 -5.10 -1.06
CA HIS A 142 -10.01 -5.24 -2.39
C HIS A 142 -9.42 -6.40 -3.21
N ARG A 143 -8.16 -6.75 -3.00
CA ARG A 143 -7.56 -7.92 -3.66
C ARG A 143 -7.96 -9.24 -3.03
N ALA A 144 -8.17 -9.29 -1.71
CA ALA A 144 -8.68 -10.48 -1.05
C ALA A 144 -10.11 -10.79 -1.54
N ASP A 145 -10.96 -9.78 -1.61
CA ASP A 145 -12.32 -9.88 -2.17
C ASP A 145 -12.32 -10.26 -3.66
N ARG A 146 -11.27 -9.86 -4.39
CA ARG A 146 -11.09 -10.16 -5.83
C ARG A 146 -10.72 -11.59 -6.14
N LYS A 147 -10.15 -12.34 -5.21
CA LYS A 147 -9.86 -13.78 -5.40
C LYS A 147 -11.12 -14.65 -5.40
N GLU A 148 -12.25 -14.11 -4.93
CA GLU A 148 -13.55 -14.76 -5.00
C GLU A 148 -14.43 -14.00 -6.02
N ASP A 149 -14.40 -14.40 -7.30
CA ASP A 149 -15.34 -14.10 -8.42
C ASP A 149 -16.03 -12.71 -8.54
N GLY A 150 -15.74 -11.74 -7.67
CA GLY A 150 -16.38 -10.42 -7.62
C GLY A 150 -15.64 -9.25 -8.30
N GLU A 151 -14.42 -9.47 -8.81
CA GLU A 151 -13.52 -8.38 -9.23
C GLU A 151 -14.05 -7.52 -10.38
N ASN A 152 -14.67 -8.19 -11.33
CA ASN A 152 -15.23 -7.54 -12.51
C ASN A 152 -16.54 -6.79 -12.15
N LEU A 153 -17.27 -7.32 -11.20
CA LEU A 153 -18.62 -6.89 -10.88
C LEU A 153 -18.67 -5.56 -10.14
N TYR A 154 -17.86 -5.37 -9.10
CA TYR A 154 -17.82 -4.11 -8.34
C TYR A 154 -17.38 -2.93 -9.21
N LEU A 155 -16.31 -3.07 -9.97
CA LEU A 155 -15.87 -2.04 -10.92
C LEU A 155 -16.91 -1.78 -12.01
N LEU A 156 -17.57 -2.84 -12.47
CA LEU A 156 -18.64 -2.77 -13.45
C LEU A 156 -19.80 -1.91 -12.91
N PHE A 157 -20.25 -2.15 -11.67
CA PHE A 157 -21.30 -1.38 -11.03
C PHE A 157 -20.89 0.06 -10.68
N GLN A 158 -19.64 0.29 -10.29
CA GLN A 158 -19.13 1.65 -10.10
C GLN A 158 -19.09 2.43 -11.41
N ASN A 159 -18.64 1.82 -12.50
CA ASN A 159 -18.66 2.43 -13.83
C ASN A 159 -20.09 2.71 -14.31
N LEU A 160 -21.00 1.77 -14.07
CA LEU A 160 -22.43 1.95 -14.36
C LEU A 160 -23.00 3.14 -13.60
N ARG A 161 -22.71 3.26 -12.31
CA ARG A 161 -23.14 4.38 -11.47
C ARG A 161 -22.60 5.72 -11.97
N LEU A 162 -21.32 5.78 -12.32
CA LEU A 162 -20.71 6.98 -12.90
C LEU A 162 -21.36 7.35 -14.23
N LYS A 163 -21.64 6.35 -15.08
CA LYS A 163 -22.33 6.55 -16.36
C LYS A 163 -23.75 7.09 -16.17
N MET A 164 -24.50 6.55 -15.21
CA MET A 164 -25.83 7.06 -14.84
C MET A 164 -25.77 8.50 -14.35
N LEU A 165 -24.81 8.84 -13.49
CA LEU A 165 -24.62 10.19 -12.94
C LEU A 165 -24.20 11.19 -14.03
N SER A 166 -23.37 10.77 -14.98
CA SER A 166 -22.91 11.61 -16.10
C SER A 166 -24.00 11.85 -17.14
N ASN A 167 -24.98 10.93 -17.25
CA ASN A 167 -26.08 10.97 -18.23
C ASN A 167 -27.44 10.92 -17.52
N CYS A 168 -27.60 11.72 -16.48
CA CYS A 168 -28.83 11.74 -15.65
C CYS A 168 -30.10 12.20 -16.39
N GLN A 169 -29.96 12.75 -17.59
CA GLN A 169 -31.12 13.14 -18.44
C GLN A 169 -31.66 11.99 -19.32
N GLU A 170 -30.91 10.86 -19.36
CA GLU A 170 -31.34 9.68 -20.09
C GLU A 170 -32.22 8.79 -19.21
N GLU A 171 -33.16 8.07 -19.85
CA GLU A 171 -33.97 7.09 -19.13
C GLU A 171 -33.18 5.79 -18.90
N TRP A 172 -32.97 5.43 -17.62
CA TRP A 172 -32.27 4.23 -17.19
C TRP A 172 -33.30 3.18 -16.75
N THR A 173 -33.62 2.25 -17.65
CA THR A 173 -34.45 1.09 -17.32
C THR A 173 -33.60 -0.07 -16.81
N ILE A 174 -34.22 -1.00 -16.06
CA ILE A 174 -33.55 -2.21 -15.57
C ILE A 174 -32.96 -3.03 -16.72
N GLU A 175 -33.68 -3.12 -17.83
CA GLU A 175 -33.25 -3.82 -19.05
C GLU A 175 -31.98 -3.21 -19.60
N ARG A 176 -31.90 -1.88 -19.69
CA ARG A 176 -30.72 -1.16 -20.14
C ARG A 176 -29.54 -1.33 -19.17
N LEU A 177 -29.77 -1.24 -17.85
CA LEU A 177 -28.76 -1.45 -16.83
C LEU A 177 -28.17 -2.86 -16.93
N CYS A 178 -29.02 -3.88 -17.09
CA CYS A 178 -28.57 -5.27 -17.28
C CYS A 178 -27.73 -5.44 -18.54
N GLN A 179 -28.10 -4.80 -19.65
CA GLN A 179 -27.35 -4.82 -20.90
C GLN A 179 -25.96 -4.16 -20.75
N GLU A 180 -25.87 -3.03 -20.06
CA GLU A 180 -24.61 -2.30 -19.84
C GLU A 180 -23.59 -3.13 -19.03
N VAL A 181 -24.06 -3.99 -18.14
CA VAL A 181 -23.20 -4.83 -17.30
C VAL A 181 -23.19 -6.29 -17.76
N ASN A 182 -23.86 -6.61 -18.85
CA ASN A 182 -23.99 -7.97 -19.42
C ASN A 182 -24.40 -9.02 -18.37
N LEU A 183 -25.43 -8.68 -17.56
CA LEU A 183 -26.01 -9.56 -16.54
C LEU A 183 -27.49 -9.81 -16.82
N GLU A 184 -27.96 -10.99 -16.41
CA GLU A 184 -29.39 -11.27 -16.36
C GLU A 184 -30.06 -10.51 -15.19
N LYS A 185 -31.36 -10.20 -15.31
CA LYS A 185 -32.10 -9.47 -14.25
C LYS A 185 -31.95 -10.09 -12.86
N SER A 186 -32.02 -11.42 -12.76
CA SER A 186 -31.86 -12.14 -11.50
C SER A 186 -30.50 -11.89 -10.86
N GLN A 187 -29.42 -11.92 -11.64
CA GLN A 187 -28.07 -11.63 -11.20
C GLN A 187 -27.89 -10.16 -10.83
N PHE A 188 -28.44 -9.25 -11.64
CA PHE A 188 -28.39 -7.82 -11.39
C PHE A 188 -28.99 -7.46 -10.02
N TYR A 189 -30.14 -8.00 -9.65
CA TYR A 189 -30.78 -7.74 -8.37
C TYR A 189 -30.00 -8.30 -7.17
N VAL A 190 -29.27 -9.41 -7.33
CA VAL A 190 -28.44 -9.98 -6.27
C VAL A 190 -27.23 -9.08 -5.94
N TYR A 191 -26.68 -8.43 -6.95
CA TYR A 191 -25.43 -7.67 -6.81
C TYR A 191 -25.63 -6.15 -6.64
N TYR A 192 -26.79 -5.62 -6.96
CA TYR A 192 -27.09 -4.18 -6.88
C TYR A 192 -27.63 -3.76 -5.50
N HIS A 193 -27.96 -4.69 -4.64
CA HIS A 193 -28.33 -4.45 -3.23
C HIS A 193 -27.12 -4.49 -2.32
#